data_9f0f496a968ff459dda2bc33b16a0d87
#
_entry.id   9f0f496a968ff459dda2bc33b16a0d87
#
_cell.length_a   1.000
_cell.length_b   1.000
_cell.length_c   1.000
_cell.angle_alpha   90.00
_cell.angle_beta   90.00
_cell.angle_gamma   90.00
#
_symmetry.space_group_name_H-M   'P 1'
#
loop_
_entity.id
_entity.type
_entity.pdbx_description
1 polymer ?
#
loop_
_entity_poly.entity_id
_entity_poly.type
_entity_poly.pdbx_seq_one_letter_code
_entity_poly.pdbx_strand_id
1 'polypeptide(L)'
;MKKAILIVSFGTTYPDTRQKNIAAIARQVRALYPDAVVEEAVSSTIVRNAMKKREHIEAKSPTEALESMKKQGVTHVAVFPTHVIDGIENHRLKEAAKKYAGAFEQIAVADALLAKPQDYEDVAKALWESLKEEVGDFPLILMGHGTEHAADASYAMMEQSLRAYAKHEIYIATVEGSITIKDVIARMKSGPQSRQNGKVLLTPFMLVAGDHANNDMAGGMQDGEQPDADSFAGKLQAAGYRPECVIRGIGEYPAV
;
A
#
# COMPACT_ATOMS: atom_id res chain seq x y z
N MET A 1 -29.74 12.87 11.20
CA MET A 1 -28.81 12.33 10.19
C MET A 1 -27.64 11.67 10.93
N LYS A 2 -27.48 10.36 10.84
CA LYS A 2 -26.35 9.63 11.46
C LYS A 2 -25.34 9.28 10.39
N LYS A 3 -24.13 9.83 10.50
CA LYS A 3 -23.05 9.66 9.51
C LYS A 3 -22.08 8.57 9.95
N ALA A 4 -21.55 7.81 9.00
CA ALA A 4 -20.48 6.85 9.24
C ALA A 4 -19.41 6.91 8.15
N ILE A 5 -18.21 6.56 8.53
CA ILE A 5 -17.08 6.32 7.63
C ILE A 5 -16.63 4.87 7.81
N LEU A 6 -16.62 4.12 6.73
CA LEU A 6 -16.12 2.75 6.68
C LEU A 6 -14.75 2.73 6.03
N ILE A 7 -13.72 2.53 6.82
CA ILE A 7 -12.34 2.36 6.32
C ILE A 7 -12.16 0.90 5.91
N VAL A 8 -11.80 0.67 4.65
CA VAL A 8 -11.61 -0.68 4.10
C VAL A 8 -10.18 -0.87 3.67
N SER A 9 -9.48 -1.79 4.33
CA SER A 9 -8.12 -2.22 3.97
C SER A 9 -8.13 -3.67 3.46
N PHE A 10 -7.12 -4.04 2.69
CA PHE A 10 -6.85 -5.46 2.42
C PHE A 10 -6.57 -6.21 3.72
N GLY A 11 -5.89 -5.54 4.66
CA GLY A 11 -5.51 -6.06 5.96
C GLY A 11 -4.09 -6.60 5.98
N THR A 12 -3.64 -6.98 7.16
CA THR A 12 -2.34 -7.63 7.39
C THR A 12 -2.42 -8.57 8.58
N THR A 13 -1.64 -9.65 8.54
CA THR A 13 -1.48 -10.60 9.64
C THR A 13 -0.40 -10.19 10.64
N TYR A 14 0.28 -9.06 10.42
CA TYR A 14 1.31 -8.50 11.28
C TYR A 14 0.69 -7.44 12.22
N PRO A 15 0.56 -7.71 13.53
CA PRO A 15 -0.12 -6.80 14.46
C PRO A 15 0.51 -5.41 14.54
N ASP A 16 1.84 -5.34 14.62
CA ASP A 16 2.57 -4.06 14.70
C ASP A 16 2.36 -3.22 13.45
N THR A 17 2.45 -3.83 12.27
CA THR A 17 2.22 -3.17 10.99
C THR A 17 0.77 -2.68 10.88
N ARG A 18 -0.21 -3.49 11.33
CA ARG A 18 -1.61 -3.08 11.39
C ARG A 18 -1.80 -1.85 12.26
N GLN A 19 -1.15 -1.81 13.42
CA GLN A 19 -1.24 -0.70 14.37
C GLN A 19 -0.59 0.59 13.82
N LYS A 20 0.56 0.46 13.16
CA LYS A 20 1.33 1.59 12.61
C LYS A 20 0.70 2.19 11.36
N ASN A 21 0.02 1.39 10.56
CA ASN A 21 -0.54 1.80 9.27
C ASN A 21 -2.07 1.98 9.36
N ILE A 22 -2.83 0.87 9.42
CA ILE A 22 -4.29 0.90 9.30
C ILE A 22 -4.93 1.64 10.48
N ALA A 23 -4.54 1.29 11.71
CA ALA A 23 -5.09 1.94 12.89
C ALA A 23 -4.65 3.42 13.01
N ALA A 24 -3.50 3.80 12.45
CA ALA A 24 -3.07 5.19 12.38
C ALA A 24 -4.01 6.02 11.49
N ILE A 25 -4.35 5.51 10.30
CA ILE A 25 -5.34 6.14 9.41
C ILE A 25 -6.68 6.27 10.11
N ALA A 26 -7.14 5.20 10.76
CA ALA A 26 -8.42 5.22 11.49
C ALA A 26 -8.43 6.27 12.62
N ARG A 27 -7.31 6.45 13.34
CA ARG A 27 -7.17 7.51 14.35
C ARG A 27 -7.26 8.91 13.73
N GLN A 28 -6.60 9.15 12.61
CA GLN A 28 -6.66 10.43 11.89
C GLN A 28 -8.09 10.73 11.41
N VAL A 29 -8.75 9.75 10.79
CA VAL A 29 -10.14 9.91 10.34
C VAL A 29 -11.08 10.21 11.50
N ARG A 30 -10.93 9.53 12.65
CA ARG A 30 -11.72 9.84 13.86
C ARG A 30 -11.46 11.25 14.39
N ALA A 31 -10.24 11.74 14.33
CA ALA A 31 -9.89 13.09 14.74
C ALA A 31 -10.49 14.16 13.80
N LEU A 32 -10.51 13.90 12.50
CA LEU A 32 -11.07 14.82 11.49
C LEU A 32 -12.60 14.83 11.48
N TYR A 33 -13.24 13.72 11.82
CA TYR A 33 -14.69 13.54 11.77
C TYR A 33 -15.26 13.04 13.10
N PRO A 34 -15.18 13.84 14.18
CA PRO A 34 -15.55 13.40 15.54
C PRO A 34 -17.04 13.03 15.68
N ASP A 35 -17.92 13.59 14.83
CA ASP A 35 -19.36 13.34 14.83
C ASP A 35 -19.77 12.11 13.97
N ALA A 36 -18.84 11.46 13.30
CA ALA A 36 -19.10 10.28 12.49
C ALA A 36 -18.74 8.98 13.22
N VAL A 37 -19.54 7.94 13.02
CA VAL A 37 -19.18 6.59 13.42
C VAL A 37 -18.08 6.09 12.47
N VAL A 38 -16.90 5.75 12.98
CA VAL A 38 -15.80 5.22 12.17
C VAL A 38 -15.63 3.74 12.47
N GLU A 39 -15.90 2.89 11.48
CA GLU A 39 -15.64 1.45 11.51
C GLU A 39 -14.53 1.06 10.53
N GLU A 40 -13.88 -0.04 10.84
CA GLU A 40 -12.81 -0.63 10.02
C GLU A 40 -13.28 -2.00 9.50
N ALA A 41 -12.93 -2.31 8.24
CA ALA A 41 -13.18 -3.60 7.64
C ALA A 41 -11.96 -4.10 6.88
N VAL A 42 -11.83 -5.42 6.80
CA VAL A 42 -10.75 -6.11 6.09
C VAL A 42 -11.35 -6.86 4.89
N SER A 43 -10.91 -6.52 3.66
CA SER A 43 -11.44 -7.14 2.44
C SER A 43 -10.95 -8.58 2.26
N SER A 44 -9.70 -8.88 2.59
CA SER A 44 -9.11 -10.20 2.43
C SER A 44 -9.69 -11.24 3.40
N THR A 45 -10.34 -12.26 2.86
CA THR A 45 -10.84 -13.41 3.65
C THR A 45 -9.70 -14.20 4.27
N ILE A 46 -8.56 -14.32 3.59
CA ILE A 46 -7.37 -15.03 4.09
C ILE A 46 -6.86 -14.32 5.34
N VAL A 47 -6.70 -12.99 5.28
CA VAL A 47 -6.24 -12.18 6.41
C VAL A 47 -7.22 -12.26 7.58
N ARG A 48 -8.54 -12.12 7.34
CA ARG A 48 -9.55 -12.25 8.42
C ARG A 48 -9.49 -13.62 9.11
N ASN A 49 -9.38 -14.68 8.34
CA ASN A 49 -9.27 -16.04 8.89
C ASN A 49 -7.99 -16.22 9.71
N ALA A 50 -6.86 -15.66 9.26
CA ALA A 50 -5.61 -15.70 9.97
C ALA A 50 -5.67 -14.90 11.29
N MET A 51 -6.25 -13.70 11.27
CA MET A 51 -6.49 -12.87 12.47
C MET A 51 -7.37 -13.62 13.49
N LYS A 52 -8.45 -14.22 13.02
CA LYS A 52 -9.33 -15.03 13.89
C LYS A 52 -8.59 -16.21 14.51
N LYS A 53 -7.82 -16.94 13.71
CA LYS A 53 -7.11 -18.15 14.16
C LYS A 53 -5.94 -17.85 15.10
N ARG A 54 -5.15 -16.80 14.80
CA ARG A 54 -3.89 -16.52 15.51
C ARG A 54 -4.06 -15.54 16.67
N GLU A 55 -4.98 -14.57 16.53
CA GLU A 55 -5.12 -13.45 17.46
C GLU A 55 -6.49 -13.41 18.14
N HIS A 56 -7.43 -14.33 17.76
CA HIS A 56 -8.83 -14.33 18.21
C HIS A 56 -9.57 -13.02 17.91
N ILE A 57 -9.15 -12.30 16.84
CA ILE A 57 -9.79 -11.06 16.38
C ILE A 57 -10.78 -11.38 15.27
N GLU A 58 -12.05 -11.02 15.48
CA GLU A 58 -13.11 -11.12 14.46
C GLU A 58 -13.19 -9.82 13.65
N ALA A 59 -12.33 -9.69 12.65
CA ALA A 59 -12.39 -8.55 11.73
C ALA A 59 -13.59 -8.70 10.79
N LYS A 60 -14.38 -7.62 10.65
CA LYS A 60 -15.52 -7.59 9.73
C LYS A 60 -15.05 -7.52 8.28
N SER A 61 -15.77 -8.17 7.37
CA SER A 61 -15.72 -7.87 5.95
C SER A 61 -16.43 -6.54 5.67
N PRO A 62 -16.22 -5.90 4.50
CA PRO A 62 -16.95 -4.70 4.13
C PRO A 62 -18.46 -4.87 4.17
N THR A 63 -18.97 -6.01 3.73
CA THR A 63 -20.41 -6.35 3.77
C THR A 63 -20.94 -6.44 5.19
N GLU A 64 -20.23 -7.15 6.09
CA GLU A 64 -20.61 -7.27 7.50
C GLU A 64 -20.61 -5.92 8.22
N ALA A 65 -19.66 -5.04 7.88
CA ALA A 65 -19.59 -3.70 8.43
C ALA A 65 -20.78 -2.84 7.96
N LEU A 66 -21.11 -2.87 6.66
CA LEU A 66 -22.29 -2.15 6.12
C LEU A 66 -23.60 -2.65 6.75
N GLU A 67 -23.78 -3.96 6.93
CA GLU A 67 -24.92 -4.51 7.64
C GLU A 67 -24.98 -4.06 9.10
N SER A 68 -23.83 -4.01 9.77
CA SER A 68 -23.74 -3.48 11.14
C SER A 68 -24.16 -2.02 11.21
N MET A 69 -23.69 -1.18 10.30
CA MET A 69 -24.04 0.24 10.22
C MET A 69 -25.53 0.45 9.95
N LYS A 70 -26.11 -0.34 9.05
CA LYS A 70 -27.55 -0.33 8.78
C LYS A 70 -28.37 -0.63 10.05
N LYS A 71 -27.99 -1.69 10.79
CA LYS A 71 -28.65 -2.05 12.05
C LYS A 71 -28.52 -0.98 13.12
N GLN A 72 -27.45 -0.19 13.09
CA GLN A 72 -27.24 0.94 13.99
C GLN A 72 -28.02 2.21 13.60
N GLY A 73 -28.79 2.18 12.50
CA GLY A 73 -29.57 3.31 12.02
C GLY A 73 -28.71 4.43 11.39
N VAL A 74 -27.54 4.06 10.84
CA VAL A 74 -26.74 4.98 10.02
C VAL A 74 -27.52 5.31 8.75
N THR A 75 -27.53 6.59 8.36
CA THR A 75 -28.24 7.07 7.18
C THR A 75 -27.28 7.47 6.04
N HIS A 76 -26.07 7.91 6.37
CA HIS A 76 -25.08 8.36 5.38
C HIS A 76 -23.74 7.64 5.62
N VAL A 77 -23.24 6.99 4.59
CA VAL A 77 -21.97 6.22 4.65
C VAL A 77 -21.00 6.74 3.61
N ALA A 78 -19.78 7.08 4.06
CA ALA A 78 -18.62 7.23 3.20
C ALA A 78 -17.75 5.97 3.34
N VAL A 79 -17.55 5.24 2.26
CA VAL A 79 -16.61 4.11 2.21
C VAL A 79 -15.26 4.62 1.77
N PHE A 80 -14.24 4.46 2.61
CA PHE A 80 -12.89 4.94 2.38
C PHE A 80 -11.95 3.73 2.14
N PRO A 81 -11.64 3.42 0.87
CA PRO A 81 -10.65 2.38 0.55
C PRO A 81 -9.24 2.88 0.87
N THR A 82 -8.41 2.01 1.40
CA THR A 82 -6.98 2.27 1.57
C THR A 82 -6.15 1.59 0.48
N HIS A 83 -6.76 1.33 -0.67
CA HIS A 83 -6.09 0.74 -1.84
C HIS A 83 -5.21 1.79 -2.53
N VAL A 84 -4.00 1.38 -2.92
CA VAL A 84 -3.05 2.27 -3.62
C VAL A 84 -3.50 2.53 -5.06
N ILE A 85 -3.97 1.50 -5.76
CA ILE A 85 -4.40 1.58 -7.17
C ILE A 85 -5.87 1.21 -7.32
N ASP A 86 -6.53 1.69 -8.38
CA ASP A 86 -7.92 1.36 -8.72
C ASP A 86 -7.99 -0.02 -9.44
N GLY A 87 -7.51 -1.05 -8.72
CA GLY A 87 -7.43 -2.42 -9.20
C GLY A 87 -8.64 -3.28 -8.81
N ILE A 88 -8.47 -4.59 -8.93
CA ILE A 88 -9.52 -5.61 -8.71
C ILE A 88 -10.20 -5.45 -7.34
N GLU A 89 -9.42 -5.25 -6.27
CA GLU A 89 -9.97 -5.14 -4.90
C GLU A 89 -10.81 -3.88 -4.72
N ASN A 90 -10.40 -2.75 -5.33
CA ASN A 90 -11.16 -1.51 -5.27
C ASN A 90 -12.47 -1.63 -6.08
N HIS A 91 -12.43 -2.28 -7.25
CA HIS A 91 -13.63 -2.59 -8.03
C HIS A 91 -14.58 -3.49 -7.26
N ARG A 92 -14.11 -4.56 -6.62
CA ARG A 92 -14.92 -5.44 -5.77
C ARG A 92 -15.60 -4.66 -4.63
N LEU A 93 -14.87 -3.73 -4.01
CA LEU A 93 -15.43 -2.89 -2.96
C LEU A 93 -16.53 -1.97 -3.49
N LYS A 94 -16.30 -1.30 -4.64
CA LYS A 94 -17.32 -0.46 -5.29
C LYS A 94 -18.59 -1.26 -5.63
N GLU A 95 -18.45 -2.47 -6.17
CA GLU A 95 -19.57 -3.38 -6.47
C GLU A 95 -20.29 -3.87 -5.20
N ALA A 96 -19.55 -4.13 -4.12
CA ALA A 96 -20.15 -4.47 -2.84
C ALA A 96 -20.98 -3.31 -2.28
N ALA A 97 -20.46 -2.09 -2.32
CA ALA A 97 -21.14 -0.89 -1.85
C ALA A 97 -22.42 -0.58 -2.66
N LYS A 98 -22.41 -0.76 -3.98
CA LYS A 98 -23.58 -0.58 -4.85
C LYS A 98 -24.79 -1.41 -4.41
N LYS A 99 -24.58 -2.60 -3.86
CA LYS A 99 -25.67 -3.47 -3.35
C LYS A 99 -26.41 -2.83 -2.16
N TYR A 100 -25.83 -1.84 -1.54
CA TYR A 100 -26.39 -1.10 -0.39
C TYR A 100 -26.94 0.29 -0.76
N ALA A 101 -27.00 0.64 -2.06
CA ALA A 101 -27.48 1.95 -2.52
C ALA A 101 -28.89 2.30 -1.98
N GLY A 102 -29.77 1.29 -1.80
CA GLY A 102 -31.11 1.49 -1.23
C GLY A 102 -31.21 1.25 0.29
N ALA A 103 -30.10 0.91 0.95
CA ALA A 103 -30.09 0.61 2.38
C ALA A 103 -29.76 1.82 3.26
N PHE A 104 -29.20 2.88 2.65
CA PHE A 104 -28.86 4.16 3.27
C PHE A 104 -29.49 5.29 2.46
N GLU A 105 -29.69 6.46 3.07
CA GLU A 105 -30.10 7.67 2.36
C GLU A 105 -29.00 8.10 1.36
N GLN A 106 -27.72 7.90 1.76
CA GLN A 106 -26.58 8.13 0.90
C GLN A 106 -25.45 7.13 1.23
N ILE A 107 -24.87 6.53 0.20
CA ILE A 107 -23.61 5.80 0.28
C ILE A 107 -22.70 6.24 -0.86
N ALA A 108 -21.46 6.58 -0.54
CA ALA A 108 -20.42 6.94 -1.51
C ALA A 108 -19.15 6.18 -1.22
N VAL A 109 -18.42 5.80 -2.28
CA VAL A 109 -17.10 5.18 -2.17
C VAL A 109 -16.07 6.17 -2.67
N ALA A 110 -15.07 6.48 -1.86
CA ALA A 110 -13.94 7.30 -2.27
C ALA A 110 -13.08 6.55 -3.31
N ASP A 111 -12.28 7.31 -4.05
CA ASP A 111 -11.31 6.74 -4.98
C ASP A 111 -10.15 6.06 -4.24
N ALA A 112 -9.39 5.22 -4.95
CA ALA A 112 -8.09 4.73 -4.51
C ALA A 112 -7.07 5.89 -4.44
N LEU A 113 -5.91 5.67 -3.81
CA LEU A 113 -4.87 6.69 -3.65
C LEU A 113 -4.40 7.26 -5.00
N LEU A 114 -4.25 6.40 -6.00
CA LEU A 114 -3.81 6.77 -7.37
C LEU A 114 -4.98 6.56 -8.34
N ALA A 115 -5.90 7.51 -8.42
CA ALA A 115 -7.07 7.43 -9.29
C ALA A 115 -7.07 8.50 -10.39
N LYS A 116 -6.48 9.66 -10.14
CA LYS A 116 -6.49 10.83 -11.03
C LYS A 116 -5.05 11.30 -11.29
N PRO A 117 -4.76 11.99 -12.41
CA PRO A 117 -3.42 12.49 -12.69
C PRO A 117 -2.80 13.32 -11.58
N GLN A 118 -3.58 14.16 -10.89
CA GLN A 118 -3.12 15.00 -9.79
C GLN A 118 -2.65 14.17 -8.60
N ASP A 119 -3.28 13.02 -8.33
CA ASP A 119 -2.91 12.15 -7.20
C ASP A 119 -1.45 11.67 -7.32
N TYR A 120 -0.99 11.37 -8.54
CA TYR A 120 0.39 10.94 -8.77
C TYR A 120 1.41 12.04 -8.44
N GLU A 121 1.09 13.30 -8.75
CA GLU A 121 1.95 14.43 -8.42
C GLU A 121 1.98 14.67 -6.90
N ASP A 122 0.82 14.66 -6.26
CA ASP A 122 0.68 14.90 -4.83
C ASP A 122 1.35 13.79 -4.02
N VAL A 123 1.13 12.53 -4.38
CA VAL A 123 1.76 11.37 -3.74
C VAL A 123 3.26 11.35 -3.99
N ALA A 124 3.72 11.69 -5.21
CA ALA A 124 5.15 11.76 -5.52
C ALA A 124 5.86 12.79 -4.63
N LYS A 125 5.25 13.97 -4.48
CA LYS A 125 5.77 15.01 -3.58
C LYS A 125 5.81 14.53 -2.13
N ALA A 126 4.67 14.08 -1.61
CA ALA A 126 4.54 13.66 -0.22
C ALA A 126 5.50 12.52 0.14
N LEU A 127 5.59 11.51 -0.73
CA LEU A 127 6.45 10.35 -0.53
C LEU A 127 7.94 10.72 -0.60
N TRP A 128 8.34 11.52 -1.60
CA TRP A 128 9.73 11.96 -1.71
C TRP A 128 10.17 12.81 -0.53
N GLU A 129 9.36 13.79 -0.13
CA GLU A 129 9.67 14.63 1.03
C GLU A 129 9.80 13.80 2.33
N SER A 130 9.10 12.67 2.41
CA SER A 130 9.18 11.76 3.56
C SER A 130 10.40 10.83 3.52
N LEU A 131 10.98 10.56 2.33
CA LEU A 131 12.05 9.56 2.14
C LEU A 131 13.42 10.18 1.82
N LYS A 132 13.49 11.39 1.30
CA LYS A 132 14.71 11.97 0.73
C LYS A 132 15.93 11.95 1.65
N GLU A 133 15.74 12.18 2.96
CA GLU A 133 16.83 12.17 3.94
C GLU A 133 17.42 10.75 4.11
N GLU A 134 16.56 9.73 4.06
CA GLU A 134 16.93 8.32 4.21
C GLU A 134 17.54 7.78 2.92
N VAL A 135 17.03 8.23 1.76
CA VAL A 135 17.53 7.87 0.43
C VAL A 135 18.91 8.48 0.16
N GLY A 136 19.14 9.74 0.55
CA GLY A 136 20.36 10.46 0.23
C GLY A 136 20.67 10.42 -1.28
N ASP A 137 21.90 10.04 -1.64
CA ASP A 137 22.35 9.94 -3.05
C ASP A 137 22.19 8.54 -3.65
N PHE A 138 21.56 7.60 -2.95
CA PHE A 138 21.42 6.22 -3.42
C PHE A 138 20.20 6.02 -4.30
N PRO A 139 20.23 5.15 -5.30
CA PRO A 139 19.04 4.77 -6.04
C PRO A 139 17.96 4.24 -5.10
N LEU A 140 16.71 4.65 -5.34
CA LEU A 140 15.54 4.18 -4.62
C LEU A 140 14.77 3.18 -5.47
N ILE A 141 14.49 2.01 -4.91
CA ILE A 141 13.56 1.04 -5.49
C ILE A 141 12.34 0.92 -4.58
N LEU A 142 11.18 1.17 -5.14
CA LEU A 142 9.89 0.98 -4.49
C LEU A 142 9.30 -0.36 -4.95
N MET A 143 8.88 -1.19 -3.99
CA MET A 143 8.22 -2.46 -4.30
C MET A 143 6.71 -2.32 -4.18
N GLY A 144 6.00 -2.32 -5.31
CA GLY A 144 4.55 -2.44 -5.37
C GLY A 144 4.07 -3.89 -5.34
N HIS A 145 2.79 -4.09 -5.03
CA HIS A 145 2.18 -5.43 -5.13
C HIS A 145 2.09 -5.89 -6.58
N GLY A 146 1.61 -5.01 -7.46
CA GLY A 146 1.29 -5.38 -8.83
C GLY A 146 -0.09 -6.03 -8.97
N THR A 147 -0.52 -6.23 -10.20
CA THR A 147 -1.79 -6.87 -10.53
C THR A 147 -1.85 -7.25 -12.01
N GLU A 148 -2.61 -8.27 -12.36
CA GLU A 148 -2.96 -8.58 -13.77
C GLU A 148 -3.97 -7.60 -14.38
N HIS A 149 -4.55 -6.70 -13.57
CA HIS A 149 -5.51 -5.70 -14.03
C HIS A 149 -4.79 -4.52 -14.72
N ALA A 150 -5.50 -3.83 -15.63
CA ALA A 150 -4.95 -2.66 -16.35
C ALA A 150 -4.44 -1.55 -15.41
N ALA A 151 -4.91 -1.48 -14.16
CA ALA A 151 -4.41 -0.58 -13.14
C ALA A 151 -2.92 -0.80 -12.77
N ASP A 152 -2.28 -1.88 -13.21
CA ASP A 152 -0.85 -2.11 -13.06
C ASP A 152 0.00 -0.99 -13.70
N ALA A 153 -0.52 -0.35 -14.76
CA ALA A 153 0.08 0.80 -15.40
C ALA A 153 0.31 1.99 -14.43
N SER A 154 -0.43 2.05 -13.32
CA SER A 154 -0.25 3.07 -12.28
C SER A 154 1.15 3.07 -11.69
N TYR A 155 1.82 1.92 -11.61
CA TYR A 155 3.18 1.86 -11.09
C TYR A 155 4.20 2.54 -12.01
N ALA A 156 4.07 2.38 -13.32
CA ALA A 156 4.92 3.08 -14.29
C ALA A 156 4.68 4.60 -14.25
N MET A 157 3.42 5.02 -14.15
CA MET A 157 3.06 6.44 -14.05
C MET A 157 3.57 7.04 -12.73
N MET A 158 3.47 6.31 -11.63
CA MET A 158 3.99 6.75 -10.33
C MET A 158 5.52 6.87 -10.34
N GLU A 159 6.25 5.92 -10.95
CA GLU A 159 7.70 6.02 -11.14
C GLU A 159 8.06 7.28 -11.91
N GLN A 160 7.35 7.56 -13.01
CA GLN A 160 7.58 8.75 -13.81
C GLN A 160 7.35 10.04 -13.01
N SER A 161 6.27 10.12 -12.24
CA SER A 161 5.93 11.28 -11.40
C SER A 161 6.97 11.51 -10.31
N LEU A 162 7.39 10.45 -9.63
CA LEU A 162 8.46 10.52 -8.62
C LEU A 162 9.77 11.02 -9.22
N ARG A 163 10.21 10.46 -10.35
CA ARG A 163 11.45 10.89 -11.04
C ARG A 163 11.36 12.34 -11.52
N ALA A 164 10.20 12.74 -12.01
CA ALA A 164 9.96 14.10 -12.47
C ALA A 164 10.05 15.13 -11.33
N TYR A 165 9.50 14.79 -10.16
CA TYR A 165 9.53 15.65 -8.97
C TYR A 165 10.90 15.64 -8.29
N ALA A 166 11.40 14.46 -7.94
CA ALA A 166 12.61 14.27 -7.14
C ALA A 166 13.92 14.61 -7.89
N LYS A 167 13.91 14.50 -9.24
CA LYS A 167 15.13 14.56 -10.07
C LYS A 167 16.19 13.56 -9.61
N HIS A 168 15.73 12.39 -9.15
CA HIS A 168 16.53 11.36 -8.53
C HIS A 168 16.38 10.01 -9.28
N GLU A 169 17.29 9.09 -9.03
CA GLU A 169 17.26 7.74 -9.60
C GLU A 169 16.29 6.86 -8.81
N ILE A 170 15.06 6.74 -9.32
CA ILE A 170 13.96 6.01 -8.67
C ILE A 170 13.39 4.98 -9.63
N TYR A 171 13.07 3.81 -9.11
CA TYR A 171 12.44 2.71 -9.84
C TYR A 171 11.27 2.16 -9.05
N ILE A 172 10.27 1.62 -9.76
CA ILE A 172 9.22 0.81 -9.15
C ILE A 172 9.26 -0.57 -9.80
N ALA A 173 9.30 -1.62 -8.98
CA ALA A 173 9.11 -2.99 -9.38
C ALA A 173 7.93 -3.58 -8.61
N THR A 174 7.30 -4.61 -9.15
CA THR A 174 6.12 -5.24 -8.56
C THR A 174 6.34 -6.72 -8.31
N VAL A 175 5.65 -7.28 -7.30
CA VAL A 175 5.70 -8.72 -6.98
C VAL A 175 4.93 -9.52 -8.03
N GLU A 176 3.69 -9.08 -8.34
CA GLU A 176 2.73 -9.80 -9.20
C GLU A 176 2.35 -9.04 -10.48
N GLY A 177 3.00 -7.91 -10.76
CA GLY A 177 2.67 -7.08 -11.93
C GLY A 177 3.65 -7.24 -13.08
N SER A 178 3.53 -6.32 -14.04
CA SER A 178 4.28 -6.36 -15.31
C SER A 178 5.72 -5.88 -15.20
N ILE A 179 6.08 -5.06 -14.19
CA ILE A 179 7.43 -4.52 -14.00
C ILE A 179 8.13 -5.34 -12.92
N THR A 180 9.02 -6.24 -13.32
CA THR A 180 9.72 -7.11 -12.39
C THR A 180 10.99 -6.46 -11.83
N ILE A 181 11.51 -6.98 -10.71
CA ILE A 181 12.83 -6.55 -10.20
C ILE A 181 13.96 -6.85 -11.19
N LYS A 182 13.84 -7.87 -12.05
CA LYS A 182 14.81 -8.16 -13.09
C LYS A 182 14.86 -7.06 -14.15
N ASP A 183 13.71 -6.51 -14.53
CA ASP A 183 13.62 -5.39 -15.48
C ASP A 183 14.26 -4.14 -14.89
N VAL A 184 14.03 -3.87 -13.60
CA VAL A 184 14.66 -2.75 -12.88
C VAL A 184 16.18 -2.94 -12.85
N ILE A 185 16.68 -4.12 -12.50
CA ILE A 185 18.12 -4.41 -12.50
C ILE A 185 18.73 -4.21 -13.90
N ALA A 186 18.06 -4.64 -14.97
CA ALA A 186 18.53 -4.43 -16.35
C ALA A 186 18.60 -2.93 -16.69
N ARG A 187 17.60 -2.16 -16.31
CA ARG A 187 17.57 -0.69 -16.48
C ARG A 187 18.69 0.00 -15.70
N MET A 188 18.94 -0.39 -14.46
CA MET A 188 20.03 0.14 -13.64
C MET A 188 21.41 -0.12 -14.25
N LYS A 189 21.62 -1.32 -14.79
CA LYS A 189 22.91 -1.68 -15.45
C LYS A 189 23.15 -0.92 -16.75
N SER A 190 22.11 -0.55 -17.47
CA SER A 190 22.19 0.22 -18.73
C SER A 190 22.18 1.73 -18.53
N GLY A 191 21.94 2.20 -17.31
CA GLY A 191 21.89 3.62 -16.99
C GLY A 191 23.26 4.31 -16.99
N PRO A 192 23.30 5.65 -17.15
CA PRO A 192 24.54 6.43 -17.19
C PRO A 192 25.35 6.40 -15.89
N GLN A 193 24.74 5.96 -14.81
CA GLN A 193 25.36 5.82 -13.49
C GLN A 193 25.35 4.36 -13.02
N SER A 194 25.77 3.41 -13.90
CA SER A 194 25.86 2.00 -13.49
C SER A 194 26.84 1.85 -12.31
N ARG A 195 26.33 2.10 -11.11
CA ARG A 195 27.06 1.93 -9.85
C ARG A 195 27.08 0.43 -9.48
N GLN A 196 27.81 -0.37 -10.24
CA GLN A 196 28.09 -1.75 -9.83
C GLN A 196 28.70 -1.71 -8.42
N ASN A 197 28.19 -2.54 -7.52
CA ASN A 197 28.52 -2.59 -6.09
C ASN A 197 28.02 -1.40 -5.24
N GLY A 198 27.11 -0.56 -5.76
CA GLY A 198 26.53 0.55 -5.03
C GLY A 198 25.45 0.12 -4.04
N LYS A 199 25.25 0.93 -3.00
CA LYS A 199 24.11 0.84 -2.11
C LYS A 199 22.83 1.20 -2.87
N VAL A 200 21.72 0.52 -2.57
CA VAL A 200 20.39 0.77 -3.13
C VAL A 200 19.41 0.73 -1.97
N LEU A 201 18.58 1.75 -1.85
CA LEU A 201 17.51 1.73 -0.86
C LEU A 201 16.27 1.03 -1.44
N LEU A 202 15.69 0.12 -0.68
CA LEU A 202 14.54 -0.70 -1.04
C LEU A 202 13.43 -0.52 0.00
N THR A 203 12.25 -0.08 -0.41
CA THR A 203 11.11 0.13 0.49
C THR A 203 9.79 -0.25 -0.18
N PRO A 204 8.75 -0.70 0.55
CA PRO A 204 7.48 -1.04 -0.07
C PRO A 204 6.71 0.20 -0.50
N PHE A 205 6.08 0.14 -1.67
CA PHE A 205 5.04 1.04 -2.14
C PHE A 205 3.68 0.36 -1.98
N MET A 206 3.36 0.05 -0.75
CA MET A 206 2.12 -0.60 -0.31
C MET A 206 1.65 0.08 0.98
N LEU A 207 0.35 0.07 1.23
CA LEU A 207 -0.20 0.68 2.44
C LEU A 207 0.49 0.13 3.69
N VAL A 208 0.67 -1.18 3.76
CA VAL A 208 1.23 -1.91 4.90
C VAL A 208 2.51 -2.63 4.50
N ALA A 209 3.54 -2.57 5.34
CA ALA A 209 4.75 -3.37 5.22
C ALA A 209 4.55 -4.74 5.91
N GLY A 210 3.76 -5.61 5.27
CA GLY A 210 3.41 -6.94 5.77
C GLY A 210 4.31 -8.05 5.21
N ASP A 211 3.66 -9.16 4.82
CA ASP A 211 4.32 -10.37 4.34
C ASP A 211 5.23 -10.11 3.13
N HIS A 212 4.71 -9.44 2.10
CA HIS A 212 5.48 -9.10 0.92
C HIS A 212 6.73 -8.24 1.23
N ALA A 213 6.65 -7.31 2.16
CA ALA A 213 7.79 -6.48 2.53
C ALA A 213 8.87 -7.27 3.28
N ASN A 214 8.48 -8.23 4.12
CA ASN A 214 9.41 -9.04 4.87
C ASN A 214 10.01 -10.18 4.03
N ASN A 215 9.19 -10.85 3.22
CA ASN A 215 9.61 -12.04 2.48
C ASN A 215 10.01 -11.71 1.04
N ASP A 216 9.09 -11.19 0.21
CA ASP A 216 9.37 -10.96 -1.22
C ASP A 216 10.35 -9.80 -1.44
N MET A 217 10.32 -8.75 -0.60
CA MET A 217 11.25 -7.63 -0.71
C MET A 217 12.57 -7.93 0.00
N ALA A 218 12.53 -8.11 1.32
CA ALA A 218 13.72 -8.23 2.15
C ALA A 218 14.28 -9.65 2.21
N GLY A 219 13.50 -10.68 1.83
CA GLY A 219 13.94 -12.08 1.82
C GLY A 219 14.04 -12.69 3.21
N GLY A 220 13.21 -12.28 4.15
CA GLY A 220 13.29 -12.75 5.53
C GLY A 220 14.56 -12.33 6.27
N MET A 221 15.35 -11.43 5.68
CA MET A 221 16.61 -10.94 6.23
C MET A 221 16.38 -10.29 7.58
N GLN A 222 17.03 -10.82 8.61
CA GLN A 222 17.22 -10.16 9.89
C GLN A 222 18.66 -9.61 9.94
N ASP A 223 18.98 -8.83 10.95
CA ASP A 223 20.30 -8.20 11.07
C ASP A 223 21.45 -9.20 10.89
N GLY A 224 22.20 -9.03 9.80
CA GLY A 224 23.36 -9.85 9.47
C GLY A 224 23.11 -11.15 8.70
N GLU A 225 21.85 -11.48 8.39
CA GLU A 225 21.51 -12.65 7.57
C GLU A 225 21.52 -12.33 6.07
N GLN A 226 21.72 -13.36 5.25
CA GLN A 226 21.59 -13.23 3.79
C GLN A 226 20.12 -13.30 3.41
N PRO A 227 19.65 -12.44 2.49
CA PRO A 227 18.28 -12.48 2.02
C PRO A 227 18.04 -13.75 1.17
N ASP A 228 16.78 -14.21 1.15
CA ASP A 228 16.34 -15.24 0.22
C ASP A 228 16.69 -14.84 -1.23
N ALA A 229 17.26 -15.78 -1.99
CA ALA A 229 17.73 -15.56 -3.35
C ALA A 229 16.62 -15.14 -4.33
N ASP A 230 15.38 -15.52 -4.06
CA ASP A 230 14.22 -15.17 -4.88
C ASP A 230 13.60 -13.82 -4.51
N SER A 231 13.97 -13.24 -3.38
CA SER A 231 13.53 -11.91 -2.96
C SER A 231 14.14 -10.81 -3.84
N PHE A 232 13.59 -9.59 -3.73
CA PHE A 232 14.15 -8.41 -4.39
C PHE A 232 15.59 -8.13 -3.90
N ALA A 233 15.80 -8.18 -2.60
CA ALA A 233 17.11 -7.98 -2.01
C ALA A 233 18.12 -9.03 -2.47
N GLY A 234 17.74 -10.33 -2.50
CA GLY A 234 18.61 -11.39 -2.98
C GLY A 234 18.97 -11.24 -4.46
N LYS A 235 18.02 -10.91 -5.32
CA LYS A 235 18.26 -10.64 -6.75
C LYS A 235 19.16 -9.43 -6.99
N LEU A 236 19.01 -8.38 -6.19
CA LEU A 236 19.90 -7.21 -6.22
C LEU A 236 21.31 -7.57 -5.78
N GLN A 237 21.50 -8.36 -4.71
CA GLN A 237 22.81 -8.84 -4.28
C GLN A 237 23.47 -9.71 -5.36
N ALA A 238 22.72 -10.64 -5.96
CA ALA A 238 23.23 -11.47 -7.06
C ALA A 238 23.63 -10.63 -8.29
N ALA A 239 23.02 -9.46 -8.47
CA ALA A 239 23.38 -8.50 -9.53
C ALA A 239 24.55 -7.58 -9.17
N GLY A 240 25.11 -7.70 -7.96
CA GLY A 240 26.27 -6.93 -7.48
C GLY A 240 25.91 -5.63 -6.74
N TYR A 241 24.65 -5.41 -6.34
CA TYR A 241 24.24 -4.28 -5.53
C TYR A 241 24.21 -4.62 -4.04
N ARG A 242 24.17 -3.61 -3.19
CA ARG A 242 24.01 -3.73 -1.73
C ARG A 242 22.65 -3.14 -1.32
N PRO A 243 21.59 -3.94 -1.30
CA PRO A 243 20.27 -3.46 -0.89
C PRO A 243 20.25 -3.15 0.61
N GLU A 244 19.63 -2.03 0.96
CA GLU A 244 19.24 -1.67 2.31
C GLU A 244 17.71 -1.57 2.35
N CYS A 245 17.09 -2.40 3.18
CA CYS A 245 15.64 -2.52 3.23
C CYS A 245 15.05 -1.66 4.34
N VAL A 246 14.13 -0.77 3.98
CA VAL A 246 13.31 0.01 4.90
C VAL A 246 11.91 -0.60 4.93
N ILE A 247 11.61 -1.34 6.01
CA ILE A 247 10.32 -2.02 6.18
C ILE A 247 9.30 -1.05 6.77
N ARG A 248 8.78 -0.15 5.91
CA ARG A 248 7.80 0.87 6.30
C ARG A 248 6.74 1.01 5.22
N GLY A 249 5.47 0.86 5.60
CA GLY A 249 4.34 1.02 4.68
C GLY A 249 3.99 2.48 4.44
N ILE A 250 3.29 2.76 3.34
CA ILE A 250 2.84 4.13 3.00
C ILE A 250 2.00 4.73 4.13
N GLY A 251 1.20 3.92 4.82
CA GLY A 251 0.37 4.37 5.94
C GLY A 251 1.15 4.89 7.16
N GLU A 252 2.48 4.77 7.18
CA GLU A 252 3.36 5.35 8.20
C GLU A 252 3.87 6.74 7.83
N TYR A 253 3.61 7.22 6.62
CA TYR A 253 3.98 8.56 6.19
C TYR A 253 2.76 9.51 6.29
N PRO A 254 2.70 10.39 7.30
CA PRO A 254 1.51 11.23 7.53
C PRO A 254 1.18 12.20 6.41
N ALA A 255 2.13 12.45 5.51
CA ALA A 255 1.96 13.37 4.38
C ALA A 255 1.35 12.67 3.14
N VAL A 256 1.37 11.33 3.07
CA VAL A 256 0.79 10.52 1.99
C VAL A 256 -0.62 10.10 2.37
#